data_aa992cca20ad67e0522f8082f65ec8ea
#
_entry.id   aa992cca20ad67e0522f8082f65ec8ea
#
_cell.length_a   1.000
_cell.length_b   1.000
_cell.length_c   1.000
_cell.angle_alpha   90.00
_cell.angle_beta   90.00
_cell.angle_gamma   90.00
#
_symmetry.space_group_name_H-M   'P 1'
#
loop_
_entity.id
_entity.type
_entity.pdbx_description
1 polymer ?
#
loop_
_entity_poly.entity_id
_entity_poly.type
_entity_poly.pdbx_seq_one_letter_code
_entity_poly.pdbx_strand_id
1 'polypeptide(L)'
;MENNLFTVEVASEKHIPYIPEILKTIEDATKVRGTGIAKRKPEYIESKMREGKAIIAMCGDDFAGFCYIESWDHEHFVANSGLIVKEKYRGQGLAKRIKHKAFELSRERFPNAKIFGLTTGAAVMKINTELGYVPVTFQDLTSDPAFWKGCESCINYDVLTRNNFTRCLCTGMLYSPKPKKVVVAYSGGLDTSFTIMYLAKEKGYEVYAACANTGGFSEEQLRTNEENAYKLGAKKYVTIDVTKEYYDKSLRFMVYGNVLRNNCYPVSVSSERIFQALAIARYANEIGADAIAHGSTAAGNDQIRFDMTFLVKAPGVEIITLTRDRNLSRREEIDYLNANGFSADFAKLKYSYNVGIWGTSICGGEILDSTQGLPESAYLKHPTKEGSEILSLGFEKGELVSVNGQKYDDRIAAIQAVEKIGASYAIGRDCHVGDTIIGIKGRVGFEAAAPMLIIGAHRFLEKYTLSKWQQYWKDQVSNWYGMFLHESQYLEPVMPDIEAMLESSQRNVNGTVTLELRPYSFQTVGCDTPDDLVHNKLGEYGEGAKAWTADDAKGFIKITSTPLRAYYSVHPDEER
;
A
#
# COMPACT_ATOMS: atom_id res chain seq x y z
N MET A 1 -23.59 37.76 16.25
CA MET A 1 -22.73 38.63 15.39
C MET A 1 -21.44 38.85 16.16
N GLU A 2 -20.40 38.05 15.90
CA GLU A 2 -19.08 38.29 16.50
C GLU A 2 -18.50 39.57 15.89
N ASN A 3 -18.21 40.55 16.74
CA ASN A 3 -17.54 41.78 16.37
C ASN A 3 -16.14 41.48 15.80
N ASN A 4 -15.98 41.55 14.50
CA ASN A 4 -14.71 41.39 13.77
C ASN A 4 -13.83 42.67 13.92
N LEU A 5 -13.69 43.18 15.17
CA LEU A 5 -12.93 44.38 15.47
C LEU A 5 -11.41 44.16 15.34
N PHE A 6 -10.93 42.89 15.50
CA PHE A 6 -9.51 42.55 15.51
C PHE A 6 -9.13 41.65 14.35
N THR A 7 -8.03 41.96 13.70
CA THR A 7 -7.31 41.06 12.80
C THR A 7 -6.19 40.39 13.56
N VAL A 8 -6.05 39.03 13.44
CA VAL A 8 -4.95 38.25 14.03
C VAL A 8 -4.29 37.47 12.90
N GLU A 9 -3.07 37.85 12.57
CA GLU A 9 -2.35 37.28 11.41
C GLU A 9 -0.87 37.00 11.72
N VAL A 10 -0.20 36.29 10.83
CA VAL A 10 1.26 36.16 10.87
C VAL A 10 1.87 37.50 10.50
N ALA A 11 2.74 38.01 11.36
CA ALA A 11 3.41 39.27 11.13
C ALA A 11 4.37 39.21 9.95
N SER A 12 4.49 40.31 9.24
CA SER A 12 5.36 40.49 8.07
C SER A 12 6.06 41.84 8.10
N GLU A 13 6.82 42.18 7.09
CA GLU A 13 7.58 43.43 7.00
C GLU A 13 6.70 44.69 7.19
N LYS A 14 5.43 44.69 6.77
CA LYS A 14 4.49 45.81 6.97
C LYS A 14 4.26 46.13 8.45
N HIS A 15 4.58 45.22 9.36
CA HIS A 15 4.36 45.38 10.80
C HIS A 15 5.62 45.83 11.56
N ILE A 16 6.79 45.93 10.92
CA ILE A 16 8.05 46.37 11.53
C ILE A 16 7.88 47.76 12.22
N PRO A 17 7.14 48.72 11.69
CA PRO A 17 6.94 50.01 12.37
C PRO A 17 6.32 49.92 13.76
N TYR A 18 5.61 48.84 14.11
CA TYR A 18 5.01 48.62 15.43
C TYR A 18 5.96 48.05 16.48
N ILE A 19 7.22 47.72 16.15
CA ILE A 19 8.19 47.16 17.10
C ILE A 19 8.37 48.03 18.35
N PRO A 20 8.52 49.39 18.28
CA PRO A 20 8.64 50.22 19.47
C PRO A 20 7.44 50.07 20.41
N GLU A 21 6.23 49.99 19.88
CA GLU A 21 5.01 49.84 20.66
C GLU A 21 4.88 48.41 21.27
N ILE A 22 5.29 47.37 20.54
CA ILE A 22 5.38 45.99 21.05
C ILE A 22 6.31 45.92 22.25
N LEU A 23 7.52 46.47 22.13
CA LEU A 23 8.51 46.50 23.21
C LEU A 23 8.03 47.27 24.43
N LYS A 24 7.42 48.45 24.23
CA LYS A 24 6.82 49.21 25.30
C LYS A 24 5.73 48.42 26.03
N THR A 25 4.85 47.75 25.27
CA THR A 25 3.77 46.93 25.85
C THR A 25 4.32 45.75 26.65
N ILE A 26 5.44 45.13 26.21
CA ILE A 26 6.15 44.09 26.96
C ILE A 26 6.69 44.67 28.28
N GLU A 27 7.34 45.82 28.24
CA GLU A 27 7.91 46.47 29.43
C GLU A 27 6.84 46.86 30.46
N ASP A 28 5.75 47.49 30.00
CA ASP A 28 4.62 47.89 30.85
C ASP A 28 3.95 46.66 31.50
N ALA A 29 3.77 45.57 30.74
CA ALA A 29 3.22 44.34 31.26
C ALA A 29 4.11 43.72 32.35
N THR A 30 5.42 43.87 32.25
CA THR A 30 6.40 43.38 33.26
C THR A 30 6.29 44.15 34.56
N LYS A 31 6.15 45.47 34.49
CA LYS A 31 6.00 46.33 35.67
C LYS A 31 4.74 46.04 36.47
N VAL A 32 3.60 45.85 35.77
CA VAL A 32 2.29 45.61 36.41
C VAL A 32 2.18 44.25 37.07
N ARG A 33 2.80 43.23 36.49
CA ARG A 33 2.65 41.83 36.98
C ARG A 33 3.70 41.41 38.02
N GLY A 34 4.79 42.15 38.20
CA GLY A 34 5.88 41.77 39.10
C GLY A 34 6.54 40.43 38.74
N THR A 35 6.25 39.92 37.55
CA THR A 35 6.74 38.59 37.10
C THR A 35 7.23 38.69 35.65
N GLY A 36 8.37 38.03 35.40
CA GLY A 36 9.23 38.33 34.30
C GLY A 36 8.71 37.89 32.92
N ILE A 37 8.41 38.87 32.08
CA ILE A 37 8.62 38.67 30.64
C ILE A 37 10.04 39.18 30.38
N ALA A 38 10.91 38.30 29.82
CA ALA A 38 12.28 38.67 29.50
C ALA A 38 12.31 39.87 28.50
N LYS A 39 13.23 40.79 28.72
CA LYS A 39 13.45 41.93 27.80
C LYS A 39 13.85 41.41 26.41
N ARG A 40 13.36 42.06 25.37
CA ARG A 40 13.68 41.72 23.98
C ARG A 40 14.33 42.93 23.29
N LYS A 41 15.26 42.63 22.38
CA LYS A 41 15.87 43.67 21.52
C LYS A 41 15.02 43.88 20.27
N PRO A 42 15.00 45.11 19.71
CA PRO A 42 14.24 45.42 18.48
C PRO A 42 14.58 44.43 17.33
N GLU A 43 15.87 44.20 17.12
CA GLU A 43 16.39 43.32 16.04
C GLU A 43 15.89 41.88 16.17
N TYR A 44 15.71 41.43 17.39
CA TYR A 44 15.16 40.10 17.64
C TYR A 44 13.69 39.98 17.26
N ILE A 45 12.88 40.96 17.58
CA ILE A 45 11.46 40.96 17.17
C ILE A 45 11.34 41.13 15.66
N GLU A 46 12.18 41.96 15.04
CA GLU A 46 12.23 42.14 13.59
C GLU A 46 12.56 40.83 12.89
N SER A 47 13.57 40.06 13.35
CA SER A 47 13.90 38.76 12.75
C SER A 47 12.73 37.79 12.80
N LYS A 48 11.97 37.73 13.92
CA LYS A 48 10.78 36.86 14.03
C LYS A 48 9.67 37.27 13.06
N MET A 49 9.50 38.56 12.79
CA MET A 49 8.53 39.05 11.79
C MET A 49 8.97 38.68 10.37
N ARG A 50 10.24 38.93 10.01
CA ARG A 50 10.78 38.61 8.68
C ARG A 50 10.78 37.10 8.39
N GLU A 51 11.06 36.28 9.40
CA GLU A 51 11.00 34.83 9.31
C GLU A 51 9.55 34.29 9.31
N GLY A 52 8.54 35.16 9.49
CA GLY A 52 7.13 34.71 9.61
C GLY A 52 6.88 33.85 10.85
N LYS A 53 7.66 34.04 11.92
CA LYS A 53 7.55 33.34 13.20
C LYS A 53 6.86 34.17 14.28
N ALA A 54 6.30 35.33 13.93
CA ALA A 54 5.57 36.21 14.84
C ALA A 54 4.10 36.29 14.45
N ILE A 55 3.25 36.48 15.44
CA ILE A 55 1.81 36.72 15.31
C ILE A 55 1.50 38.11 15.84
N ILE A 56 0.76 38.88 15.09
CA ILE A 56 0.32 40.21 15.48
C ILE A 56 -1.20 40.30 15.45
N ALA A 57 -1.75 41.04 16.40
CA ALA A 57 -3.15 41.41 16.42
C ALA A 57 -3.29 42.93 16.26
N MET A 58 -4.18 43.35 15.37
CA MET A 58 -4.45 44.74 15.04
C MET A 58 -5.93 45.06 15.26
N CYS A 59 -6.22 46.33 15.64
CA CYS A 59 -7.55 46.90 15.66
C CYS A 59 -7.55 48.09 14.70
N GLY A 60 -7.92 47.87 13.44
CA GLY A 60 -7.60 48.82 12.37
C GLY A 60 -6.09 48.96 12.26
N ASP A 61 -5.60 50.23 12.32
CA ASP A 61 -4.16 50.54 12.29
C ASP A 61 -3.51 50.57 13.68
N ASP A 62 -4.24 50.26 14.75
CA ASP A 62 -3.71 50.29 16.10
C ASP A 62 -3.23 48.88 16.53
N PHE A 63 -2.01 48.81 17.05
CA PHE A 63 -1.45 47.58 17.62
C PHE A 63 -2.26 47.09 18.83
N ALA A 64 -2.67 45.84 18.81
CA ALA A 64 -3.52 45.26 19.85
C ALA A 64 -2.86 44.14 20.66
N GLY A 65 -1.97 43.34 20.04
CA GLY A 65 -1.30 42.25 20.73
C GLY A 65 -0.27 41.50 19.89
N PHE A 66 0.57 40.71 20.55
CA PHE A 66 1.70 40.04 19.91
C PHE A 66 2.02 38.68 20.57
N CYS A 67 2.62 37.79 19.80
CA CYS A 67 3.22 36.53 20.24
C CYS A 67 4.24 36.10 19.18
N TYR A 68 5.20 35.26 19.54
CA TYR A 68 6.09 34.65 18.55
C TYR A 68 6.39 33.20 18.91
N ILE A 69 6.85 32.43 17.91
CA ILE A 69 7.30 31.06 18.06
C ILE A 69 8.80 30.95 17.80
N GLU A 70 9.46 30.00 18.46
CA GLU A 70 10.87 29.75 18.28
C GLU A 70 11.19 28.28 18.51
N SER A 71 11.96 27.67 17.60
CA SER A 71 12.36 26.26 17.67
C SER A 71 13.69 26.12 18.43
N TRP A 72 13.81 25.02 19.17
CA TRP A 72 14.93 24.66 20.03
C TRP A 72 15.27 23.19 19.87
N ASP A 73 16.49 22.81 20.21
CA ASP A 73 16.93 21.42 20.27
C ASP A 73 16.68 20.71 18.91
N HIS A 74 17.24 21.29 17.83
CA HIS A 74 17.08 20.80 16.47
C HIS A 74 15.61 20.60 16.05
N GLU A 75 14.74 21.56 16.39
CA GLU A 75 13.31 21.56 16.11
C GLU A 75 12.47 20.50 16.86
N HIS A 76 13.04 19.82 17.86
CA HIS A 76 12.30 18.93 18.74
C HIS A 76 11.31 19.66 19.65
N PHE A 77 11.60 20.92 19.96
CA PHE A 77 10.78 21.77 20.80
C PHE A 77 10.47 23.11 20.12
N VAL A 78 9.26 23.61 20.32
CA VAL A 78 8.84 24.95 19.88
C VAL A 78 8.28 25.71 21.07
N ALA A 79 8.89 26.84 21.41
CA ALA A 79 8.40 27.73 22.43
C ALA A 79 7.39 28.73 21.83
N ASN A 80 6.23 28.87 22.44
CA ASN A 80 5.32 29.99 22.18
C ASN A 80 5.56 31.06 23.24
N SER A 81 6.19 32.16 22.85
CA SER A 81 6.74 33.16 23.75
C SER A 81 6.17 34.56 23.48
N GLY A 82 6.27 35.45 24.48
CA GLY A 82 5.98 36.86 24.33
C GLY A 82 4.51 37.22 24.12
N LEU A 83 3.58 36.37 24.62
CA LEU A 83 2.15 36.67 24.52
C LEU A 83 1.77 37.92 25.34
N ILE A 84 1.43 38.98 24.64
CA ILE A 84 0.97 40.27 25.22
C ILE A 84 -0.29 40.76 24.52
N VAL A 85 -1.11 41.47 25.28
CA VAL A 85 -2.26 42.24 24.78
C VAL A 85 -2.24 43.61 25.40
N LYS A 86 -2.35 44.64 24.57
CA LYS A 86 -2.41 46.05 24.98
C LYS A 86 -3.54 46.24 25.98
N GLU A 87 -3.32 47.04 27.02
CA GLU A 87 -4.21 47.11 28.18
C GLU A 87 -5.67 47.42 27.81
N LYS A 88 -5.88 48.39 26.92
CA LYS A 88 -7.23 48.78 26.47
C LYS A 88 -8.02 47.69 25.72
N TYR A 89 -7.36 46.63 25.28
CA TYR A 89 -7.95 45.51 24.54
C TYR A 89 -8.01 44.19 25.34
N ARG A 90 -7.63 44.25 26.65
CA ARG A 90 -7.76 43.07 27.54
C ARG A 90 -9.23 42.77 27.83
N GLY A 91 -9.51 41.55 28.22
CA GLY A 91 -10.87 41.08 28.56
C GLY A 91 -11.77 40.77 27.34
N GLN A 92 -11.29 40.95 26.11
CA GLN A 92 -12.07 40.77 24.87
C GLN A 92 -11.70 39.45 24.13
N GLY A 93 -11.10 38.49 24.80
CA GLY A 93 -10.74 37.17 24.20
C GLY A 93 -9.52 37.20 23.26
N LEU A 94 -8.86 38.36 23.06
CA LEU A 94 -7.80 38.52 22.08
C LEU A 94 -6.57 37.64 22.36
N ALA A 95 -6.18 37.51 23.63
CA ALA A 95 -5.07 36.61 24.01
C ALA A 95 -5.30 35.15 23.58
N LYS A 96 -6.56 34.69 23.66
CA LYS A 96 -6.93 33.36 23.20
C LYS A 96 -6.74 33.22 21.68
N ARG A 97 -7.24 34.18 20.91
CA ARG A 97 -7.10 34.19 19.42
C ARG A 97 -5.63 34.20 18.99
N ILE A 98 -4.79 35.06 19.62
CA ILE A 98 -3.36 35.12 19.34
C ILE A 98 -2.68 33.79 19.66
N LYS A 99 -2.99 33.19 20.83
CA LYS A 99 -2.38 31.92 21.25
C LYS A 99 -2.80 30.76 20.36
N HIS A 100 -4.08 30.70 19.92
CA HIS A 100 -4.53 29.70 18.96
C HIS A 100 -3.75 29.83 17.65
N LYS A 101 -3.58 31.07 17.11
CA LYS A 101 -2.84 31.30 15.88
C LYS A 101 -1.35 30.91 16.01
N ALA A 102 -0.74 31.19 17.16
CA ALA A 102 0.64 30.75 17.46
C ALA A 102 0.75 29.22 17.53
N PHE A 103 -0.23 28.55 18.11
CA PHE A 103 -0.29 27.11 18.16
C PHE A 103 -0.45 26.49 16.75
N GLU A 104 -1.39 27.00 15.94
CA GLU A 104 -1.59 26.59 14.55
C GLU A 104 -0.29 26.72 13.74
N LEU A 105 0.35 27.90 13.80
CA LEU A 105 1.61 28.16 13.12
C LEU A 105 2.73 27.21 13.58
N SER A 106 2.78 26.90 14.89
CA SER A 106 3.75 25.94 15.42
C SER A 106 3.50 24.53 14.88
N ARG A 107 2.24 24.10 14.78
CA ARG A 107 1.85 22.81 14.25
C ARG A 107 2.10 22.68 12.74
N GLU A 108 1.84 23.76 12.01
CA GLU A 108 2.06 23.82 10.56
C GLU A 108 3.55 23.70 10.22
N ARG A 109 4.39 24.50 10.88
CA ARG A 109 5.83 24.54 10.60
C ARG A 109 6.64 23.38 11.20
N PHE A 110 6.21 22.91 12.37
CA PHE A 110 6.92 21.91 13.16
C PHE A 110 5.96 20.80 13.61
N PRO A 111 5.43 19.99 12.71
CA PRO A 111 4.32 19.05 12.98
C PRO A 111 4.65 18.01 14.05
N ASN A 112 5.91 17.65 14.23
CA ASN A 112 6.35 16.63 15.19
C ASN A 112 6.94 17.21 16.49
N ALA A 113 7.13 18.54 16.55
CA ALA A 113 7.72 19.19 17.71
C ALA A 113 6.77 19.20 18.91
N LYS A 114 7.33 19.05 20.09
CA LYS A 114 6.66 19.39 21.35
C LYS A 114 6.55 20.91 21.46
N ILE A 115 5.35 21.43 21.73
CA ILE A 115 5.13 22.87 21.84
C ILE A 115 5.00 23.23 23.31
N PHE A 116 5.76 24.23 23.77
CA PHE A 116 5.77 24.59 25.18
C PHE A 116 5.68 26.11 25.40
N GLY A 117 5.41 26.45 26.63
CA GLY A 117 5.45 27.84 27.10
C GLY A 117 5.62 27.90 28.61
N LEU A 118 6.29 28.95 29.08
CA LEU A 118 6.42 29.27 30.49
C LEU A 118 5.45 30.39 30.85
N THR A 119 4.67 30.22 31.89
CA THR A 119 3.70 31.23 32.32
C THR A 119 3.49 31.27 33.83
N THR A 120 3.25 32.45 34.37
CA THR A 120 2.78 32.68 35.74
C THR A 120 1.29 33.01 35.79
N GLY A 121 0.63 33.18 34.64
CA GLY A 121 -0.74 33.68 34.55
C GLY A 121 -1.77 32.55 34.43
N ALA A 122 -2.70 32.44 35.38
CA ALA A 122 -3.78 31.45 35.34
C ALA A 122 -4.62 31.53 34.04
N ALA A 123 -4.85 32.73 33.49
CA ALA A 123 -5.58 32.90 32.23
C ALA A 123 -4.84 32.25 31.03
N VAL A 124 -3.53 32.36 30.99
CA VAL A 124 -2.69 31.71 29.93
C VAL A 124 -2.63 30.21 30.14
N MET A 125 -2.55 29.73 31.41
CA MET A 125 -2.65 28.30 31.70
C MET A 125 -3.96 27.71 31.18
N LYS A 126 -5.08 28.39 31.44
CA LYS A 126 -6.40 27.96 30.94
C LYS A 126 -6.44 27.83 29.41
N ILE A 127 -5.94 28.85 28.69
CA ILE A 127 -5.87 28.83 27.21
C ILE A 127 -4.98 27.67 26.73
N ASN A 128 -3.82 27.46 27.39
CA ASN A 128 -2.93 26.36 27.04
C ASN A 128 -3.59 25.00 27.28
N THR A 129 -4.31 24.82 28.41
CA THR A 129 -5.03 23.58 28.69
C THR A 129 -6.12 23.29 27.65
N GLU A 130 -6.86 24.32 27.21
CA GLU A 130 -7.85 24.20 26.14
C GLU A 130 -7.21 23.77 24.80
N LEU A 131 -5.93 24.11 24.55
CA LEU A 131 -5.13 23.69 23.40
C LEU A 131 -4.47 22.31 23.59
N GLY A 132 -4.68 21.64 24.72
CA GLY A 132 -4.15 20.32 25.03
C GLY A 132 -2.75 20.32 25.65
N TYR A 133 -2.24 21.46 26.12
CA TYR A 133 -1.02 21.49 26.94
C TYR A 133 -1.31 20.94 28.34
N VAL A 134 -0.34 20.27 28.92
CA VAL A 134 -0.37 19.82 30.31
C VAL A 134 0.74 20.52 31.11
N PRO A 135 0.55 20.77 32.42
CA PRO A 135 1.63 21.23 33.29
C PRO A 135 2.71 20.17 33.42
N VAL A 136 3.97 20.60 33.31
CA VAL A 136 5.14 19.72 33.39
C VAL A 136 6.27 20.36 34.22
N THR A 137 7.24 19.56 34.62
CA THR A 137 8.48 20.05 35.19
C THR A 137 9.37 20.66 34.11
N PHE A 138 10.33 21.50 34.49
CA PHE A 138 11.25 22.09 33.51
C PHE A 138 12.21 21.05 32.89
N GLN A 139 12.36 19.90 33.56
CA GLN A 139 13.14 18.77 33.02
C GLN A 139 12.49 18.11 31.80
N ASP A 140 11.17 18.26 31.63
CA ASP A 140 10.43 17.76 30.47
C ASP A 140 10.48 18.71 29.27
N LEU A 141 11.04 19.90 29.45
CA LEU A 141 11.21 20.93 28.42
C LEU A 141 12.59 20.80 27.75
N THR A 142 12.88 21.71 26.81
CA THR A 142 14.17 21.72 26.10
C THR A 142 15.36 21.84 27.07
N SER A 143 16.40 21.08 26.82
CA SER A 143 17.68 21.18 27.52
C SER A 143 18.62 22.23 26.92
N ASP A 144 18.23 22.90 25.82
CA ASP A 144 19.06 23.88 25.11
C ASP A 144 19.43 25.06 26.02
N PRO A 145 20.72 25.27 26.31
CA PRO A 145 21.16 26.36 27.15
C PRO A 145 20.81 27.75 26.62
N ALA A 146 20.67 27.89 25.29
CA ALA A 146 20.32 29.15 24.66
C ALA A 146 18.87 29.58 24.98
N PHE A 147 17.96 28.62 25.15
CA PHE A 147 16.62 28.92 25.66
C PHE A 147 16.66 29.49 27.08
N TRP A 148 17.35 28.82 27.97
CA TRP A 148 17.41 29.20 29.40
C TRP A 148 18.17 30.52 29.64
N LYS A 149 19.11 30.86 28.75
CA LYS A 149 19.78 32.18 28.75
C LYS A 149 18.78 33.33 28.58
N GLY A 150 17.67 33.08 27.89
CA GLY A 150 16.57 34.04 27.78
C GLY A 150 15.95 34.43 29.12
N CYS A 151 16.13 33.65 30.18
CA CYS A 151 15.64 33.96 31.54
C CYS A 151 16.58 34.85 32.36
N GLU A 152 17.80 35.12 31.91
CA GLU A 152 18.79 35.93 32.65
C GLU A 152 18.31 37.33 32.98
N SER A 153 17.45 37.91 32.15
CA SER A 153 16.87 39.25 32.38
C SER A 153 15.63 39.24 33.27
N CYS A 154 15.18 38.07 33.74
CA CYS A 154 14.01 37.92 34.58
C CYS A 154 14.32 38.18 36.04
N ILE A 155 13.43 38.88 36.75
CA ILE A 155 13.60 39.17 38.19
C ILE A 155 13.64 37.91 39.05
N ASN A 156 13.12 36.79 38.57
CA ASN A 156 13.09 35.49 39.24
C ASN A 156 14.22 34.54 38.78
N TYR A 157 15.25 35.08 38.14
CA TYR A 157 16.37 34.26 37.63
C TYR A 157 17.14 33.58 38.77
N ASP A 158 17.23 34.20 39.93
CA ASP A 158 17.83 33.65 41.15
C ASP A 158 17.06 32.39 41.62
N VAL A 159 15.73 32.37 41.48
CA VAL A 159 14.90 31.19 41.81
C VAL A 159 15.21 30.03 40.86
N LEU A 160 15.36 30.32 39.56
CA LEU A 160 15.69 29.33 38.55
C LEU A 160 17.09 28.71 38.80
N THR A 161 18.09 29.54 39.01
CA THR A 161 19.46 29.10 39.21
C THR A 161 19.67 28.33 40.52
N ARG A 162 19.03 28.76 41.62
CA ARG A 162 19.04 28.04 42.91
C ARG A 162 18.43 26.64 42.82
N ASN A 163 17.53 26.42 41.89
CA ASN A 163 16.91 25.13 41.64
C ASN A 163 17.55 24.35 40.47
N ASN A 164 18.77 24.69 40.06
CA ASN A 164 19.48 24.04 38.95
C ASN A 164 18.62 23.90 37.68
N PHE A 165 17.91 24.94 37.33
CA PHE A 165 17.00 25.01 36.15
C PHE A 165 15.86 23.97 36.14
N THR A 166 15.55 23.35 37.27
CA THR A 166 14.48 22.35 37.37
C THR A 166 13.11 22.97 37.73
N ARG A 167 13.09 24.16 38.35
CA ARG A 167 11.92 24.85 38.87
C ARG A 167 12.07 26.37 38.86
N CYS A 168 10.95 27.05 38.67
CA CYS A 168 10.84 28.50 38.86
C CYS A 168 9.41 28.84 39.30
N LEU A 169 9.07 30.14 39.46
CA LEU A 169 7.70 30.61 39.68
C LEU A 169 6.81 30.48 38.43
N CYS A 170 7.41 30.28 37.28
CA CYS A 170 6.65 29.94 36.07
C CYS A 170 6.24 28.47 36.09
N THR A 171 5.05 28.18 35.59
CA THR A 171 4.61 26.84 35.25
C THR A 171 5.03 26.51 33.82
N GLY A 172 5.73 25.39 33.63
CA GLY A 172 5.94 24.79 32.31
C GLY A 172 4.66 24.16 31.81
N MET A 173 4.24 24.52 30.60
CA MET A 173 3.09 23.94 29.94
C MET A 173 3.57 23.32 28.63
N LEU A 174 3.33 22.01 28.43
CA LEU A 174 3.82 21.22 27.30
C LEU A 174 2.67 20.57 26.55
N TYR A 175 2.63 20.79 25.24
CA TYR A 175 1.83 20.00 24.30
C TYR A 175 2.74 19.01 23.59
N SER A 176 2.39 17.73 23.66
CA SER A 176 3.07 16.67 22.90
C SER A 176 2.13 16.19 21.80
N PRO A 177 2.52 16.27 20.52
CA PRO A 177 1.71 15.73 19.44
C PRO A 177 1.57 14.22 19.64
N LYS A 178 0.37 13.69 19.38
CA LYS A 178 0.20 12.23 19.31
C LYS A 178 1.00 11.72 18.12
N PRO A 179 1.82 10.68 18.29
CA PRO A 179 2.49 10.06 17.16
C PRO A 179 1.46 9.62 16.11
N LYS A 180 1.75 9.88 14.82
CA LYS A 180 0.94 9.32 13.74
C LYS A 180 1.00 7.80 13.79
N LYS A 181 -0.14 7.14 13.62
CA LYS A 181 -0.21 5.70 13.42
C LYS A 181 -0.01 5.38 11.94
N VAL A 182 0.96 4.54 11.63
CA VAL A 182 1.21 4.09 10.26
C VAL A 182 1.16 2.57 10.16
N VAL A 183 0.38 2.06 9.19
CA VAL A 183 0.42 0.65 8.81
C VAL A 183 1.44 0.48 7.69
N VAL A 184 2.45 -0.35 7.91
CA VAL A 184 3.42 -0.72 6.87
C VAL A 184 3.02 -2.07 6.29
N ALA A 185 2.79 -2.12 4.97
CA ALA A 185 2.59 -3.38 4.22
C ALA A 185 3.91 -4.15 4.20
N TYR A 186 4.12 -4.98 5.20
CA TYR A 186 5.41 -5.59 5.51
C TYR A 186 5.53 -7.01 4.93
N SER A 187 6.52 -7.21 4.08
CA SER A 187 6.82 -8.52 3.43
C SER A 187 8.07 -9.21 3.98
N GLY A 188 8.79 -8.58 4.92
CA GLY A 188 10.12 -9.02 5.36
C GLY A 188 11.25 -8.61 4.42
N GLY A 189 10.96 -7.92 3.31
CA GLY A 189 11.93 -7.44 2.35
C GLY A 189 12.68 -6.19 2.81
N LEU A 190 13.74 -5.83 2.07
CA LEU A 190 14.62 -4.70 2.37
C LEU A 190 13.85 -3.38 2.50
N ASP A 191 13.11 -2.99 1.45
CA ASP A 191 12.45 -1.70 1.35
C ASP A 191 11.43 -1.47 2.46
N THR A 192 10.69 -2.52 2.82
CA THR A 192 9.70 -2.46 3.92
C THR A 192 10.35 -2.51 5.29
N SER A 193 11.48 -3.18 5.45
CA SER A 193 12.29 -3.16 6.69
C SER A 193 12.89 -1.77 6.93
N PHE A 194 13.45 -1.16 5.88
CA PHE A 194 13.91 0.23 5.92
C PHE A 194 12.76 1.18 6.32
N THR A 195 11.60 1.01 5.67
CA THR A 195 10.42 1.85 5.93
C THR A 195 9.99 1.80 7.40
N ILE A 196 9.90 0.61 8.00
CA ILE A 196 9.54 0.47 9.43
C ILE A 196 10.53 1.25 10.30
N MET A 197 11.83 0.99 10.14
CA MET A 197 12.85 1.59 11.00
C MET A 197 12.91 3.11 10.82
N TYR A 198 12.84 3.60 9.60
CA TYR A 198 12.87 5.02 9.31
C TYR A 198 11.65 5.75 9.91
N LEU A 199 10.45 5.23 9.74
CA LEU A 199 9.24 5.86 10.27
C LEU A 199 9.19 5.83 11.79
N ALA A 200 9.67 4.75 12.42
CA ALA A 200 9.74 4.66 13.87
C ALA A 200 10.80 5.59 14.47
N LYS A 201 12.04 5.57 13.94
CA LYS A 201 13.18 6.31 14.53
C LYS A 201 13.21 7.78 14.10
N GLU A 202 13.12 8.07 12.80
CA GLU A 202 13.31 9.44 12.29
C GLU A 202 12.02 10.26 12.33
N LYS A 203 10.85 9.61 12.22
CA LYS A 203 9.56 10.29 12.22
C LYS A 203 8.82 10.19 13.54
N GLY A 204 9.24 9.29 14.44
CA GLY A 204 8.57 9.06 15.71
C GLY A 204 7.13 8.55 15.55
N TYR A 205 6.83 7.83 14.46
CA TYR A 205 5.50 7.29 14.21
C TYR A 205 5.28 6.00 15.00
N GLU A 206 4.04 5.72 15.37
CA GLU A 206 3.63 4.41 15.86
C GLU A 206 3.44 3.47 14.68
N VAL A 207 4.42 2.59 14.43
CA VAL A 207 4.43 1.69 13.28
C VAL A 207 3.73 0.38 13.60
N TYR A 208 2.75 0.01 12.77
CA TYR A 208 2.04 -1.27 12.78
C TYR A 208 2.46 -2.04 11.53
N ALA A 209 3.29 -3.06 11.68
CA ALA A 209 3.72 -3.89 10.57
C ALA A 209 2.64 -4.94 10.27
N ALA A 210 2.11 -4.96 9.06
CA ALA A 210 1.05 -5.89 8.64
C ALA A 210 1.52 -6.73 7.44
N CYS A 211 1.60 -8.04 7.64
CA CYS A 211 1.92 -9.03 6.60
C CYS A 211 0.62 -9.66 6.10
N ALA A 212 0.20 -9.35 4.87
CA ALA A 212 -0.93 -10.02 4.23
C ALA A 212 -0.44 -11.30 3.55
N ASN A 213 -0.78 -12.46 4.13
CA ASN A 213 -0.38 -13.77 3.63
C ASN A 213 -1.40 -14.30 2.62
N THR A 214 -0.95 -14.48 1.38
CA THR A 214 -1.69 -15.08 0.25
C THR A 214 -1.25 -16.52 -0.03
N GLY A 215 -0.63 -17.19 0.96
CA GLY A 215 -0.18 -18.57 0.86
C GLY A 215 1.27 -18.75 0.37
N GLY A 216 2.04 -17.64 0.27
CA GLY A 216 3.44 -17.67 -0.15
C GLY A 216 4.46 -17.78 0.98
N PHE A 217 4.05 -17.62 2.23
CA PHE A 217 4.95 -17.66 3.39
C PHE A 217 4.81 -18.96 4.17
N SER A 218 5.94 -19.54 4.56
CA SER A 218 5.96 -20.62 5.55
C SER A 218 5.74 -20.06 6.97
N GLU A 219 5.36 -20.91 7.92
CA GLU A 219 5.22 -20.51 9.33
C GLU A 219 6.53 -19.98 9.93
N GLU A 220 7.66 -20.52 9.51
CA GLU A 220 8.98 -20.07 9.95
C GLU A 220 9.28 -18.66 9.42
N GLN A 221 8.97 -18.38 8.14
CA GLN A 221 9.12 -17.06 7.55
C GLN A 221 8.22 -16.02 8.25
N LEU A 222 6.97 -16.38 8.56
CA LEU A 222 6.05 -15.48 9.28
C LEU A 222 6.57 -15.16 10.69
N ARG A 223 7.11 -16.14 11.42
CA ARG A 223 7.76 -15.91 12.73
C ARG A 223 8.99 -15.01 12.62
N THR A 224 9.85 -15.28 11.64
CA THR A 224 11.02 -14.44 11.38
C THR A 224 10.63 -13.00 11.04
N ASN A 225 9.58 -12.81 10.24
CA ASN A 225 9.06 -11.50 9.91
C ASN A 225 8.54 -10.76 11.15
N GLU A 226 7.82 -11.45 12.04
CA GLU A 226 7.36 -10.88 13.30
C GLU A 226 8.52 -10.41 14.19
N GLU A 227 9.51 -11.27 14.41
CA GLU A 227 10.69 -10.92 15.22
C GLU A 227 11.44 -9.73 14.63
N ASN A 228 11.62 -9.72 13.32
CA ASN A 228 12.31 -8.63 12.62
C ASN A 228 11.52 -7.33 12.69
N ALA A 229 10.19 -7.37 12.53
CA ALA A 229 9.35 -6.18 12.66
C ALA A 229 9.53 -5.48 14.01
N TYR A 230 9.57 -6.24 15.11
CA TYR A 230 9.81 -5.67 16.44
C TYR A 230 11.25 -5.12 16.59
N LYS A 231 12.26 -5.83 16.07
CA LYS A 231 13.67 -5.34 16.07
C LYS A 231 13.82 -4.03 15.27
N LEU A 232 13.02 -3.87 14.21
CA LEU A 232 13.00 -2.66 13.37
C LEU A 232 12.27 -1.48 14.02
N GLY A 233 11.57 -1.70 15.14
CA GLY A 233 10.87 -0.66 15.89
C GLY A 233 9.36 -0.61 15.67
N ALA A 234 8.75 -1.65 15.09
CA ALA A 234 7.30 -1.75 15.01
C ALA A 234 6.70 -1.86 16.43
N LYS A 235 5.62 -1.12 16.67
CA LYS A 235 4.83 -1.21 17.90
C LYS A 235 4.02 -2.50 17.97
N LYS A 236 3.55 -2.97 16.81
CA LYS A 236 2.77 -4.19 16.66
C LYS A 236 3.05 -4.82 15.30
N TYR A 237 3.05 -6.14 15.28
CA TYR A 237 3.02 -6.95 14.05
C TYR A 237 1.71 -7.71 13.96
N VAL A 238 1.21 -7.93 12.75
CA VAL A 238 0.06 -8.78 12.46
C VAL A 238 0.25 -9.53 11.15
N THR A 239 -0.04 -10.83 11.16
CA THR A 239 -0.24 -11.62 9.95
C THR A 239 -1.73 -11.67 9.65
N ILE A 240 -2.13 -11.26 8.44
CA ILE A 240 -3.50 -11.30 7.96
C ILE A 240 -3.57 -12.40 6.91
N ASP A 241 -4.19 -13.53 7.25
CA ASP A 241 -4.40 -14.61 6.29
C ASP A 241 -5.56 -14.24 5.34
N VAL A 242 -5.26 -14.13 4.07
CA VAL A 242 -6.21 -13.83 3.00
C VAL A 242 -6.31 -14.95 1.96
N THR A 243 -5.72 -16.12 2.22
CA THR A 243 -5.66 -17.24 1.27
C THR A 243 -7.05 -17.67 0.81
N LYS A 244 -7.98 -17.85 1.76
CA LYS A 244 -9.36 -18.23 1.44
C LYS A 244 -10.10 -17.14 0.67
N GLU A 245 -9.96 -15.87 1.09
CA GLU A 245 -10.60 -14.75 0.38
C GLU A 245 -10.05 -14.61 -1.04
N TYR A 246 -8.75 -14.78 -1.22
CA TYR A 246 -8.09 -14.74 -2.52
C TYR A 246 -8.58 -15.87 -3.44
N TYR A 247 -8.74 -17.09 -2.90
CA TYR A 247 -9.33 -18.20 -3.67
C TYR A 247 -10.78 -17.87 -4.06
N ASP A 248 -11.64 -17.59 -3.08
CA ASP A 248 -13.08 -17.42 -3.29
C ASP A 248 -13.42 -16.26 -4.23
N LYS A 249 -12.63 -15.18 -4.22
CA LYS A 249 -12.90 -13.95 -4.95
C LYS A 249 -12.06 -13.74 -6.21
N SER A 250 -11.05 -14.57 -6.46
CA SER A 250 -10.21 -14.41 -7.64
C SER A 250 -9.75 -15.74 -8.25
N LEU A 251 -9.04 -16.59 -7.51
CA LEU A 251 -8.40 -17.77 -8.10
C LEU A 251 -9.41 -18.71 -8.77
N ARG A 252 -10.58 -18.95 -8.14
CA ARG A 252 -11.62 -19.78 -8.75
C ARG A 252 -12.08 -19.22 -10.12
N PHE A 253 -12.20 -17.91 -10.27
CA PHE A 253 -12.57 -17.28 -11.54
C PHE A 253 -11.42 -17.32 -12.55
N MET A 254 -10.18 -17.29 -12.10
CA MET A 254 -9.01 -17.50 -12.96
C MET A 254 -8.99 -18.92 -13.52
N VAL A 255 -9.42 -19.93 -12.73
CA VAL A 255 -9.60 -21.32 -13.19
C VAL A 255 -10.78 -21.36 -14.16
N TYR A 256 -11.96 -20.87 -13.79
CA TYR A 256 -13.16 -20.84 -14.64
C TYR A 256 -12.90 -20.16 -15.99
N GLY A 257 -12.13 -19.08 -15.98
CA GLY A 257 -11.72 -18.33 -17.16
C GLY A 257 -10.57 -18.95 -17.95
N ASN A 258 -9.88 -19.96 -17.41
CA ASN A 258 -8.60 -20.45 -17.96
C ASN A 258 -7.62 -19.29 -18.21
N VAL A 259 -7.47 -18.39 -17.24
CA VAL A 259 -6.82 -17.09 -17.40
C VAL A 259 -5.31 -17.24 -17.55
N LEU A 260 -4.82 -16.95 -18.75
CA LEU A 260 -3.38 -16.89 -19.06
C LEU A 260 -3.13 -15.63 -19.91
N ARG A 261 -2.46 -14.65 -19.35
CA ARG A 261 -2.07 -13.46 -20.10
C ARG A 261 -1.10 -13.85 -21.22
N ASN A 262 -1.40 -13.39 -22.44
CA ASN A 262 -0.67 -13.74 -23.66
C ASN A 262 -0.51 -15.27 -23.83
N ASN A 263 -1.49 -16.05 -23.39
CA ASN A 263 -1.51 -17.53 -23.43
C ASN A 263 -0.35 -18.21 -22.67
N CYS A 264 0.31 -17.50 -21.77
CA CYS A 264 1.53 -17.94 -21.09
C CYS A 264 1.46 -17.72 -19.57
N TYR A 265 1.27 -16.46 -19.14
CA TYR A 265 1.45 -16.06 -17.75
C TYR A 265 0.15 -16.15 -16.93
N PRO A 266 0.12 -16.91 -15.82
CA PRO A 266 -1.10 -17.13 -15.03
C PRO A 266 -1.49 -15.96 -14.11
N VAL A 267 -0.96 -14.77 -14.32
CA VAL A 267 -1.31 -13.51 -13.61
C VAL A 267 -1.15 -13.61 -12.09
N SER A 268 -0.24 -14.44 -11.61
CA SER A 268 -0.08 -14.79 -10.18
C SER A 268 0.14 -13.55 -9.28
N VAL A 269 1.22 -12.81 -9.51
CA VAL A 269 1.56 -11.64 -8.69
C VAL A 269 0.51 -10.54 -8.79
N SER A 270 -0.03 -10.29 -9.97
CA SER A 270 -0.99 -9.20 -10.19
C SER A 270 -2.26 -9.37 -9.37
N SER A 271 -2.85 -10.56 -9.39
CA SER A 271 -4.06 -10.87 -8.62
C SER A 271 -3.79 -10.87 -7.12
N GLU A 272 -2.66 -11.41 -6.69
CA GLU A 272 -2.25 -11.50 -5.29
C GLU A 272 -2.10 -10.13 -4.61
N ARG A 273 -1.42 -9.18 -5.27
CA ARG A 273 -1.18 -7.83 -4.73
C ARG A 273 -2.45 -7.07 -4.41
N ILE A 274 -3.50 -7.29 -5.18
CA ILE A 274 -4.82 -6.68 -4.96
C ILE A 274 -5.38 -7.13 -3.60
N PHE A 275 -5.36 -8.42 -3.31
CA PHE A 275 -5.88 -8.97 -2.05
C PHE A 275 -5.02 -8.59 -0.85
N GLN A 276 -3.71 -8.51 -1.03
CA GLN A 276 -2.81 -7.96 -0.03
C GLN A 276 -3.16 -6.49 0.28
N ALA A 277 -3.32 -5.66 -0.74
CA ALA A 277 -3.69 -4.25 -0.57
C ALA A 277 -5.07 -4.07 0.10
N LEU A 278 -6.07 -4.88 -0.28
CA LEU A 278 -7.39 -4.86 0.35
C LEU A 278 -7.33 -5.19 1.85
N ALA A 279 -6.54 -6.18 2.22
CA ALA A 279 -6.36 -6.56 3.62
C ALA A 279 -5.67 -5.46 4.44
N ILE A 280 -4.62 -4.87 3.89
CA ILE A 280 -3.88 -3.76 4.52
C ILE A 280 -4.78 -2.54 4.69
N ALA A 281 -5.57 -2.17 3.67
CA ALA A 281 -6.52 -1.05 3.75
C ALA A 281 -7.58 -1.27 4.83
N ARG A 282 -8.14 -2.49 4.92
CA ARG A 282 -9.10 -2.85 5.98
C ARG A 282 -8.50 -2.71 7.37
N TYR A 283 -7.30 -3.25 7.56
CA TYR A 283 -6.60 -3.16 8.84
C TYR A 283 -6.27 -1.71 9.22
N ALA A 284 -5.84 -0.90 8.27
CA ALA A 284 -5.58 0.52 8.50
C ALA A 284 -6.84 1.27 8.96
N ASN A 285 -7.97 1.03 8.30
CA ASN A 285 -9.26 1.61 8.70
C ASN A 285 -9.69 1.13 10.10
N GLU A 286 -9.53 -0.17 10.41
CA GLU A 286 -9.89 -0.77 11.69
C GLU A 286 -9.16 -0.11 12.87
N ILE A 287 -7.86 0.13 12.74
CA ILE A 287 -7.06 0.74 13.81
C ILE A 287 -7.10 2.27 13.81
N GLY A 288 -7.77 2.89 12.83
CA GLY A 288 -7.76 4.34 12.63
C GLY A 288 -6.34 4.85 12.35
N ALA A 289 -5.67 4.29 11.35
CA ALA A 289 -4.34 4.71 10.95
C ALA A 289 -4.38 6.06 10.24
N ASP A 290 -3.37 6.90 10.50
CA ASP A 290 -3.19 8.19 9.82
C ASP A 290 -2.52 8.00 8.44
N ALA A 291 -1.75 6.91 8.29
CA ALA A 291 -1.03 6.61 7.06
C ALA A 291 -0.90 5.10 6.80
N ILE A 292 -0.73 4.76 5.51
CA ILE A 292 -0.31 3.43 5.03
C ILE A 292 1.02 3.60 4.30
N ALA A 293 2.00 2.74 4.56
CA ALA A 293 3.27 2.75 3.87
C ALA A 293 3.55 1.42 3.16
N HIS A 294 4.22 1.48 2.01
CA HIS A 294 4.71 0.30 1.30
C HIS A 294 6.08 0.55 0.64
N GLY A 295 6.80 -0.53 0.33
CA GLY A 295 8.15 -0.48 -0.23
C GLY A 295 8.23 -0.58 -1.76
N SER A 296 7.13 -0.36 -2.50
CA SER A 296 7.18 -0.48 -3.96
C SER A 296 7.99 0.64 -4.60
N THR A 297 8.84 0.27 -5.57
CA THR A 297 9.67 1.20 -6.34
C THR A 297 8.89 1.83 -7.50
N ALA A 298 9.42 2.91 -8.07
CA ALA A 298 8.83 3.61 -9.23
C ALA A 298 8.85 2.79 -10.54
N ALA A 299 9.67 1.74 -10.61
CA ALA A 299 9.87 0.96 -11.85
C ALA A 299 8.84 -0.16 -12.04
N GLY A 300 8.17 -0.63 -10.98
CA GLY A 300 7.27 -1.79 -11.01
C GLY A 300 5.79 -1.43 -11.06
N ASN A 301 4.98 -2.45 -11.31
CA ASN A 301 3.51 -2.34 -11.30
C ASN A 301 2.90 -2.29 -9.89
N ASP A 302 3.60 -2.81 -8.89
CA ASP A 302 3.05 -3.00 -7.54
C ASP A 302 2.69 -1.69 -6.86
N GLN A 303 3.44 -0.61 -7.13
CA GLN A 303 3.08 0.74 -6.67
C GLN A 303 1.65 1.14 -7.09
N ILE A 304 1.27 0.85 -8.33
CA ILE A 304 -0.06 1.20 -8.84
C ILE A 304 -1.11 0.32 -8.17
N ARG A 305 -0.85 -0.97 -8.00
CA ARG A 305 -1.77 -1.91 -7.37
C ARG A 305 -2.09 -1.56 -5.93
N PHE A 306 -1.05 -1.17 -5.17
CA PHE A 306 -1.22 -0.73 -3.79
C PHE A 306 -1.92 0.64 -3.72
N ASP A 307 -1.38 1.66 -4.40
CA ASP A 307 -1.89 3.03 -4.32
C ASP A 307 -3.36 3.12 -4.77
N MET A 308 -3.73 2.54 -5.92
CA MET A 308 -5.11 2.55 -6.39
C MET A 308 -6.07 1.90 -5.39
N THR A 309 -5.68 0.76 -4.83
CA THR A 309 -6.51 0.07 -3.84
C THR A 309 -6.65 0.91 -2.57
N PHE A 310 -5.57 1.52 -2.08
CA PHE A 310 -5.60 2.37 -0.88
C PHE A 310 -6.42 3.62 -1.07
N LEU A 311 -6.28 4.32 -2.21
CA LEU A 311 -7.08 5.50 -2.53
C LEU A 311 -8.59 5.21 -2.53
N VAL A 312 -9.00 4.03 -2.98
CA VAL A 312 -10.41 3.63 -3.05
C VAL A 312 -10.92 3.07 -1.71
N LYS A 313 -10.12 2.28 -0.99
CA LYS A 313 -10.56 1.50 0.18
C LYS A 313 -10.17 2.09 1.54
N ALA A 314 -9.25 3.06 1.55
CA ALA A 314 -8.85 3.83 2.72
C ALA A 314 -8.80 5.34 2.39
N PRO A 315 -9.93 5.94 1.95
CA PRO A 315 -9.96 7.34 1.54
C PRO A 315 -9.59 8.25 2.73
N GLY A 316 -8.70 9.22 2.48
CA GLY A 316 -8.23 10.16 3.51
C GLY A 316 -7.06 9.66 4.35
N VAL A 317 -6.59 8.43 4.17
CA VAL A 317 -5.35 7.92 4.76
C VAL A 317 -4.17 8.34 3.87
N GLU A 318 -3.11 8.88 4.48
CA GLU A 318 -1.89 9.29 3.76
C GLU A 318 -1.15 8.05 3.23
N ILE A 319 -0.71 8.07 1.96
CA ILE A 319 0.13 6.98 1.40
C ILE A 319 1.59 7.42 1.46
N ILE A 320 2.44 6.61 2.08
CA ILE A 320 3.87 6.87 2.26
C ILE A 320 4.68 5.84 1.48
N THR A 321 5.56 6.30 0.58
CA THR A 321 6.37 5.45 -0.30
C THR A 321 7.82 5.92 -0.33
N LEU A 322 8.53 5.73 0.80
CA LEU A 322 9.87 6.29 1.00
C LEU A 322 10.88 5.92 -0.09
N THR A 323 10.90 4.65 -0.49
CA THR A 323 11.80 4.13 -1.54
C THR A 323 11.55 4.82 -2.87
N ARG A 324 10.29 4.95 -3.28
CA ARG A 324 9.89 5.62 -4.51
C ARG A 324 10.15 7.13 -4.47
N ASP A 325 9.65 7.78 -3.42
CA ASP A 325 9.59 9.25 -3.36
C ASP A 325 10.97 9.87 -3.16
N ARG A 326 11.90 9.12 -2.58
CA ARG A 326 13.31 9.53 -2.40
C ARG A 326 14.26 8.93 -3.41
N ASN A 327 13.76 8.05 -4.30
CA ASN A 327 14.59 7.31 -5.28
C ASN A 327 15.78 6.62 -4.60
N LEU A 328 15.53 5.96 -3.46
CA LEU A 328 16.58 5.30 -2.68
C LEU A 328 17.14 4.09 -3.42
N SER A 329 18.45 3.95 -3.37
CA SER A 329 19.12 2.74 -3.83
C SER A 329 19.11 1.66 -2.75
N ARG A 330 19.14 0.39 -3.16
CA ARG A 330 19.28 -0.74 -2.22
C ARG A 330 20.45 -0.60 -1.26
N ARG A 331 21.56 0.02 -1.72
CA ARG A 331 22.74 0.23 -0.91
C ARG A 331 22.48 1.22 0.21
N GLU A 332 21.83 2.33 -0.08
CA GLU A 332 21.48 3.34 0.94
C GLU A 332 20.57 2.77 2.01
N GLU A 333 19.59 1.94 1.63
CA GLU A 333 18.71 1.27 2.59
C GLU A 333 19.47 0.25 3.48
N ILE A 334 20.36 -0.56 2.89
CA ILE A 334 21.21 -1.50 3.63
C ILE A 334 22.15 -0.75 4.58
N ASP A 335 22.82 0.29 4.11
CA ASP A 335 23.75 1.09 4.92
C ASP A 335 23.01 1.74 6.11
N TYR A 336 21.80 2.26 5.89
CA TYR A 336 20.97 2.81 6.96
C TYR A 336 20.57 1.75 8.01
N LEU A 337 20.09 0.58 7.57
CA LEU A 337 19.72 -0.51 8.47
C LEU A 337 20.91 -0.98 9.32
N ASN A 338 22.08 -1.18 8.68
CA ASN A 338 23.30 -1.58 9.36
C ASN A 338 23.77 -0.53 10.39
N ALA A 339 23.77 0.75 10.03
CA ALA A 339 24.13 1.87 10.92
C ALA A 339 23.19 1.94 12.15
N ASN A 340 21.98 1.44 12.02
CA ASN A 340 20.99 1.39 13.09
C ASN A 340 20.89 0.04 13.81
N GLY A 341 21.87 -0.86 13.59
CA GLY A 341 22.00 -2.13 14.34
C GLY A 341 21.12 -3.26 13.85
N PHE A 342 20.55 -3.17 12.63
CA PHE A 342 19.82 -4.25 12.00
C PHE A 342 20.58 -4.75 10.77
N SER A 343 21.08 -5.98 10.84
CA SER A 343 21.78 -6.62 9.73
C SER A 343 21.00 -7.86 9.29
N ALA A 344 20.64 -7.91 8.02
CA ALA A 344 20.08 -9.08 7.37
C ALA A 344 20.77 -9.27 6.01
N ASP A 345 20.79 -10.49 5.50
CA ASP A 345 21.52 -10.83 4.27
C ASP A 345 20.74 -10.39 3.01
N PHE A 346 20.51 -9.07 2.88
CA PHE A 346 19.86 -8.47 1.72
C PHE A 346 20.79 -8.33 0.50
N ALA A 347 22.11 -8.42 0.70
CA ALA A 347 23.10 -8.08 -0.32
C ALA A 347 23.27 -9.14 -1.41
N LYS A 348 22.85 -10.38 -1.17
CA LYS A 348 23.18 -11.54 -2.04
C LYS A 348 22.13 -11.89 -3.08
N LEU A 349 20.99 -11.23 -3.12
CA LEU A 349 19.90 -11.64 -4.01
C LEU A 349 20.08 -11.06 -5.42
N LYS A 350 20.63 -11.89 -6.32
CA LYS A 350 20.69 -11.61 -7.77
C LYS A 350 19.29 -11.50 -8.38
N TYR A 351 18.33 -12.22 -7.83
CA TYR A 351 16.93 -12.27 -8.28
C TYR A 351 15.99 -11.75 -7.19
N SER A 352 14.91 -11.14 -7.62
CA SER A 352 13.77 -10.80 -6.78
C SER A 352 12.65 -11.81 -6.99
N TYR A 353 12.20 -12.43 -5.92
CA TYR A 353 11.15 -13.45 -5.93
C TYR A 353 9.85 -12.92 -5.33
N ASN A 354 8.74 -13.23 -6.00
CA ASN A 354 7.42 -13.07 -5.40
C ASN A 354 6.75 -14.46 -5.39
N VAL A 355 6.72 -15.07 -4.22
CA VAL A 355 6.17 -16.41 -4.00
C VAL A 355 4.72 -16.30 -3.55
N GLY A 356 3.81 -17.00 -4.20
CA GLY A 356 2.40 -17.09 -3.85
C GLY A 356 1.82 -18.46 -4.17
N ILE A 357 0.58 -18.69 -3.75
CA ILE A 357 -0.11 -19.96 -3.99
C ILE A 357 -0.36 -20.24 -5.47
N TRP A 358 -0.45 -19.20 -6.30
CA TRP A 358 -0.74 -19.30 -7.73
C TRP A 358 0.49 -19.18 -8.62
N GLY A 359 1.68 -19.34 -8.05
CA GLY A 359 2.97 -19.33 -8.73
C GLY A 359 3.96 -18.34 -8.16
N THR A 360 5.19 -18.45 -8.62
CA THR A 360 6.33 -17.61 -8.23
C THR A 360 6.81 -16.84 -9.43
N SER A 361 6.97 -15.51 -9.31
CA SER A 361 7.65 -14.71 -10.32
C SER A 361 9.10 -14.46 -9.93
N ILE A 362 9.97 -14.39 -10.94
CA ILE A 362 11.43 -14.25 -10.82
C ILE A 362 11.87 -13.08 -11.69
N CYS A 363 12.38 -12.02 -11.07
CA CYS A 363 12.83 -10.81 -11.74
C CYS A 363 14.32 -10.58 -11.50
N GLY A 364 15.00 -9.93 -12.44
CA GLY A 364 16.43 -9.61 -12.35
C GLY A 364 17.33 -10.68 -12.98
N GLY A 365 18.64 -10.48 -12.85
CA GLY A 365 19.63 -11.39 -13.43
C GLY A 365 19.56 -11.44 -14.96
N GLU A 366 19.72 -12.64 -15.53
CA GLU A 366 19.81 -12.91 -16.97
C GLU A 366 18.54 -12.53 -17.74
N ILE A 367 17.36 -12.50 -17.06
CA ILE A 367 16.10 -12.18 -17.74
C ILE A 367 16.02 -10.73 -18.24
N LEU A 368 16.91 -9.87 -17.76
CA LEU A 368 17.04 -8.49 -18.25
C LEU A 368 17.63 -8.40 -19.66
N ASP A 369 18.37 -9.44 -20.08
CA ASP A 369 18.89 -9.59 -21.45
C ASP A 369 17.91 -10.40 -22.29
N SER A 370 17.38 -9.83 -23.37
CA SER A 370 16.40 -10.48 -24.25
C SER A 370 16.91 -11.75 -24.92
N THR A 371 18.20 -11.94 -25.00
CA THR A 371 18.84 -13.09 -25.63
C THR A 371 19.07 -14.26 -24.65
N GLN A 372 18.82 -14.04 -23.35
CA GLN A 372 19.08 -15.04 -22.31
C GLN A 372 17.79 -15.48 -21.62
N GLY A 373 17.76 -16.75 -21.21
CA GLY A 373 16.76 -17.30 -20.30
C GLY A 373 17.28 -17.36 -18.86
N LEU A 374 16.39 -17.65 -17.91
CA LEU A 374 16.82 -17.93 -16.54
C LEU A 374 17.59 -19.25 -16.48
N PRO A 375 18.74 -19.32 -15.81
CA PRO A 375 19.45 -20.56 -15.56
C PRO A 375 18.68 -21.42 -14.54
N GLU A 376 18.96 -22.72 -14.50
CA GLU A 376 18.33 -23.65 -13.56
C GLU A 376 18.46 -23.17 -12.09
N SER A 377 19.60 -22.59 -11.75
CA SER A 377 19.87 -22.07 -10.40
C SER A 377 19.02 -20.87 -9.99
N ALA A 378 18.28 -20.24 -10.93
CA ALA A 378 17.38 -19.13 -10.63
C ALA A 378 16.02 -19.60 -10.15
N TYR A 379 15.64 -20.84 -10.41
CA TYR A 379 14.35 -21.38 -9.97
C TYR A 379 14.44 -21.91 -8.54
N LEU A 380 13.35 -21.74 -7.77
CA LEU A 380 13.30 -22.16 -6.36
C LEU A 380 13.01 -23.68 -6.21
N LYS A 381 12.34 -24.28 -7.19
CA LYS A 381 11.95 -25.69 -7.17
C LYS A 381 12.66 -26.42 -8.32
N HIS A 382 13.40 -27.45 -8.01
CA HIS A 382 14.18 -28.20 -9.00
C HIS A 382 13.50 -29.54 -9.34
N PRO A 383 13.66 -30.05 -10.57
CA PRO A 383 13.13 -31.36 -10.93
C PRO A 383 13.78 -32.45 -10.08
N THR A 384 12.95 -33.30 -9.50
CA THR A 384 13.36 -34.42 -8.66
C THR A 384 12.92 -35.76 -9.23
N LYS A 385 12.13 -35.76 -10.30
CA LYS A 385 11.61 -36.95 -10.97
C LYS A 385 12.05 -37.01 -12.43
N GLU A 386 12.31 -38.22 -12.89
CA GLU A 386 12.58 -38.57 -14.28
C GLU A 386 11.45 -39.46 -14.80
N GLY A 387 11.34 -39.62 -16.14
CA GLY A 387 10.32 -40.42 -16.77
C GLY A 387 8.95 -39.75 -16.83
N SER A 388 7.88 -40.56 -16.86
CA SER A 388 6.51 -40.04 -16.89
C SER A 388 5.67 -40.56 -15.73
N GLU A 389 4.66 -39.75 -15.34
CA GLU A 389 3.71 -40.11 -14.29
C GLU A 389 2.31 -39.62 -14.70
N ILE A 390 1.30 -40.43 -14.34
CA ILE A 390 -0.10 -40.05 -14.57
C ILE A 390 -0.61 -39.23 -13.38
N LEU A 391 -1.23 -38.08 -13.69
CA LEU A 391 -1.92 -37.22 -12.75
C LEU A 391 -3.41 -37.11 -13.15
N SER A 392 -4.29 -37.45 -12.21
CA SER A 392 -5.74 -37.27 -12.41
C SER A 392 -6.26 -36.06 -11.62
N LEU A 393 -6.93 -35.14 -12.28
CA LEU A 393 -7.55 -33.96 -11.68
C LEU A 393 -9.06 -34.03 -11.85
N GLY A 394 -9.80 -34.07 -10.73
CA GLY A 394 -11.26 -34.10 -10.72
C GLY A 394 -11.86 -32.73 -10.47
N PHE A 395 -12.88 -32.39 -11.25
CA PHE A 395 -13.60 -31.11 -11.20
C PHE A 395 -15.08 -31.32 -10.91
N GLU A 396 -15.65 -30.46 -10.07
CA GLU A 396 -17.09 -30.32 -9.87
C GLU A 396 -17.48 -28.86 -10.07
N LYS A 397 -18.39 -28.57 -11.02
CA LYS A 397 -18.76 -27.21 -11.41
C LYS A 397 -17.55 -26.30 -11.65
N GLY A 398 -16.55 -26.86 -12.34
CA GLY A 398 -15.32 -26.13 -12.68
C GLY A 398 -14.30 -25.98 -11.55
N GLU A 399 -14.63 -26.30 -10.29
CA GLU A 399 -13.68 -26.27 -9.19
C GLU A 399 -12.87 -27.57 -9.08
N LEU A 400 -11.59 -27.46 -8.83
CA LEU A 400 -10.72 -28.61 -8.54
C LEU A 400 -11.12 -29.22 -7.20
N VAL A 401 -11.62 -30.45 -7.20
CA VAL A 401 -12.12 -31.17 -6.01
C VAL A 401 -11.33 -32.42 -5.66
N SER A 402 -10.55 -32.96 -6.60
CA SER A 402 -9.71 -34.14 -6.29
C SER A 402 -8.42 -34.16 -7.11
N VAL A 403 -7.40 -34.80 -6.50
CA VAL A 403 -6.08 -35.02 -7.09
C VAL A 403 -5.74 -36.49 -6.89
N ASN A 404 -5.51 -37.23 -7.98
CA ASN A 404 -5.25 -38.68 -7.96
C ASN A 404 -6.31 -39.47 -7.17
N GLY A 405 -7.60 -39.10 -7.30
CA GLY A 405 -8.71 -39.74 -6.62
C GLY A 405 -8.89 -39.31 -5.14
N GLN A 406 -7.94 -38.65 -4.54
CA GLN A 406 -8.09 -38.08 -3.20
C GLN A 406 -8.95 -36.80 -3.28
N LYS A 407 -10.05 -36.77 -2.53
CA LYS A 407 -10.92 -35.56 -2.43
C LYS A 407 -10.35 -34.55 -1.45
N TYR A 408 -10.57 -33.27 -1.76
CA TYR A 408 -10.18 -32.11 -0.96
C TYR A 408 -11.38 -31.20 -0.74
N ASP A 409 -11.76 -31.00 0.51
CA ASP A 409 -12.75 -29.97 0.87
C ASP A 409 -12.13 -28.57 0.81
N ASP A 410 -10.84 -28.47 1.15
CA ASP A 410 -10.06 -27.25 1.01
C ASP A 410 -9.41 -27.20 -0.39
N ARG A 411 -9.85 -26.24 -1.20
CA ARG A 411 -9.36 -25.99 -2.57
C ARG A 411 -7.91 -25.50 -2.58
N ILE A 412 -7.48 -24.83 -1.53
CA ILE A 412 -6.11 -24.36 -1.37
C ILE A 412 -5.18 -25.56 -1.21
N ALA A 413 -5.56 -26.51 -0.36
CA ALA A 413 -4.82 -27.76 -0.20
C ALA A 413 -4.76 -28.59 -1.50
N ALA A 414 -5.83 -28.60 -2.29
CA ALA A 414 -5.83 -29.23 -3.63
C ALA A 414 -4.81 -28.56 -4.58
N ILE A 415 -4.80 -27.23 -4.66
CA ILE A 415 -3.83 -26.47 -5.47
C ILE A 415 -2.40 -26.77 -5.02
N GLN A 416 -2.14 -26.77 -3.71
CA GLN A 416 -0.81 -27.09 -3.15
C GLN A 416 -0.37 -28.53 -3.46
N ALA A 417 -1.30 -29.49 -3.46
CA ALA A 417 -1.01 -30.87 -3.85
C ALA A 417 -0.59 -30.96 -5.33
N VAL A 418 -1.31 -30.27 -6.22
CA VAL A 418 -0.95 -30.20 -7.64
C VAL A 418 0.40 -29.51 -7.84
N GLU A 419 0.64 -28.39 -7.12
CA GLU A 419 1.91 -27.68 -7.17
C GLU A 419 3.09 -28.58 -6.78
N LYS A 420 2.96 -29.32 -5.68
CA LYS A 420 4.00 -30.25 -5.21
C LYS A 420 4.34 -31.33 -6.24
N ILE A 421 3.32 -31.87 -6.90
CA ILE A 421 3.51 -32.90 -7.93
C ILE A 421 4.15 -32.29 -9.18
N GLY A 422 3.57 -31.19 -9.72
CA GLY A 422 4.03 -30.57 -10.95
C GLY A 422 5.44 -29.95 -10.83
N ALA A 423 5.75 -29.36 -9.68
CA ALA A 423 7.08 -28.79 -9.40
C ALA A 423 8.18 -29.84 -9.40
N SER A 424 7.88 -31.12 -9.00
CA SER A 424 8.85 -32.20 -9.04
C SER A 424 9.28 -32.61 -10.47
N TYR A 425 8.54 -32.15 -11.47
CA TYR A 425 8.87 -32.26 -12.91
C TYR A 425 9.30 -30.92 -13.53
N ALA A 426 9.45 -29.84 -12.73
CA ALA A 426 9.75 -28.47 -13.20
C ALA A 426 8.74 -27.97 -14.26
N ILE A 427 7.48 -28.39 -14.18
CA ILE A 427 6.40 -27.95 -15.07
C ILE A 427 6.03 -26.49 -14.73
N GLY A 428 5.53 -25.75 -15.73
CA GLY A 428 5.01 -24.40 -15.55
C GLY A 428 6.08 -23.32 -15.45
N ARG A 429 7.27 -23.54 -15.95
CA ARG A 429 8.34 -22.56 -16.07
C ARG A 429 8.30 -21.91 -17.44
N ASP A 430 8.32 -20.57 -17.46
CA ASP A 430 8.38 -19.80 -18.70
C ASP A 430 8.83 -18.36 -18.43
N CYS A 431 8.94 -17.57 -19.50
CA CYS A 431 9.24 -16.15 -19.48
C CYS A 431 8.10 -15.37 -20.14
N HIS A 432 7.40 -14.57 -19.34
CA HIS A 432 6.42 -13.63 -19.87
C HIS A 432 7.11 -12.37 -20.36
N VAL A 433 6.73 -11.91 -21.57
CA VAL A 433 7.08 -10.61 -22.11
C VAL A 433 5.81 -9.79 -22.31
N GLY A 434 5.71 -8.64 -21.67
CA GLY A 434 4.48 -7.84 -21.75
C GLY A 434 4.69 -6.41 -21.29
N ASP A 435 3.65 -5.61 -21.49
CA ASP A 435 3.66 -4.22 -21.07
C ASP A 435 3.33 -4.12 -19.57
N THR A 436 4.10 -3.29 -18.87
CA THR A 436 3.74 -2.85 -17.52
C THR A 436 2.55 -1.88 -17.60
N ILE A 437 1.87 -1.67 -16.49
CA ILE A 437 0.74 -0.71 -16.39
C ILE A 437 1.17 0.71 -16.80
N ILE A 438 2.43 1.05 -16.55
CA ILE A 438 3.01 2.35 -16.93
C ILE A 438 3.51 2.41 -18.38
N GLY A 439 3.24 1.38 -19.20
CA GLY A 439 3.52 1.37 -20.64
C GLY A 439 4.93 0.99 -21.03
N ILE A 440 5.75 0.47 -20.11
CA ILE A 440 7.10 -0.02 -20.42
C ILE A 440 7.06 -1.54 -20.62
N LYS A 441 7.64 -2.02 -21.70
CA LYS A 441 7.73 -3.45 -21.97
C LYS A 441 8.78 -4.10 -21.05
N GLY A 442 8.38 -5.19 -20.38
CA GLY A 442 9.20 -5.90 -19.42
C GLY A 442 9.22 -7.41 -19.65
N ARG A 443 10.17 -8.07 -19.01
CA ARG A 443 10.26 -9.53 -18.95
C ARG A 443 10.22 -10.00 -17.51
N VAL A 444 9.50 -11.09 -17.27
CA VAL A 444 9.44 -11.76 -15.96
C VAL A 444 9.48 -13.27 -16.17
N GLY A 445 10.40 -13.94 -15.48
CA GLY A 445 10.40 -15.38 -15.39
C GLY A 445 9.39 -15.83 -14.34
N PHE A 446 8.89 -17.04 -14.50
CA PHE A 446 7.99 -17.62 -13.49
C PHE A 446 8.08 -19.15 -13.43
N GLU A 447 7.68 -19.69 -12.29
CA GLU A 447 7.38 -21.10 -12.09
C GLU A 447 6.00 -21.20 -11.45
N ALA A 448 5.08 -21.94 -12.10
CA ALA A 448 3.66 -21.97 -11.75
C ALA A 448 3.06 -23.33 -12.15
N ALA A 449 3.49 -24.42 -11.50
CA ALA A 449 3.10 -25.78 -11.89
C ALA A 449 1.60 -26.01 -11.71
N ALA A 450 1.02 -25.64 -10.55
CA ALA A 450 -0.40 -25.83 -10.30
C ALA A 450 -1.27 -25.05 -11.29
N PRO A 451 -1.07 -23.74 -11.53
CA PRO A 451 -1.87 -23.01 -12.49
C PRO A 451 -1.87 -23.64 -13.88
N MET A 452 -0.69 -24.02 -14.39
CA MET A 452 -0.56 -24.56 -15.73
C MET A 452 -1.27 -25.92 -15.88
N LEU A 453 -1.11 -26.81 -14.89
CA LEU A 453 -1.76 -28.14 -14.87
C LEU A 453 -3.27 -28.03 -14.70
N ILE A 454 -3.73 -27.19 -13.74
CA ILE A 454 -5.17 -27.01 -13.46
C ILE A 454 -5.86 -26.37 -14.65
N ILE A 455 -5.32 -25.27 -15.19
CA ILE A 455 -5.90 -24.57 -16.35
C ILE A 455 -5.87 -25.48 -17.59
N GLY A 456 -4.78 -26.23 -17.80
CA GLY A 456 -4.68 -27.17 -18.91
C GLY A 456 -5.74 -28.28 -18.86
N ALA A 457 -5.91 -28.89 -17.68
CA ALA A 457 -6.93 -29.91 -17.45
C ALA A 457 -8.36 -29.34 -17.55
N HIS A 458 -8.62 -28.21 -16.88
CA HIS A 458 -9.92 -27.56 -16.87
C HIS A 458 -10.36 -27.16 -18.29
N ARG A 459 -9.48 -26.53 -19.06
CA ARG A 459 -9.75 -26.17 -20.48
C ARG A 459 -10.02 -27.40 -21.35
N PHE A 460 -9.36 -28.54 -21.05
CA PHE A 460 -9.61 -29.78 -21.77
C PHE A 460 -11.01 -30.35 -21.46
N LEU A 461 -11.42 -30.35 -20.19
CA LEU A 461 -12.76 -30.76 -19.75
C LEU A 461 -13.85 -29.89 -20.38
N GLU A 462 -13.66 -28.58 -20.45
CA GLU A 462 -14.64 -27.67 -21.05
C GLU A 462 -14.90 -27.95 -22.53
N LYS A 463 -13.93 -28.51 -23.28
CA LYS A 463 -14.15 -28.88 -24.68
C LYS A 463 -15.15 -30.02 -24.81
N TYR A 464 -15.34 -30.84 -23.78
CA TYR A 464 -16.34 -31.90 -23.75
C TYR A 464 -17.71 -31.42 -23.27
N THR A 465 -17.74 -30.40 -22.40
CA THR A 465 -18.95 -30.05 -21.62
C THR A 465 -19.62 -28.74 -22.04
N LEU A 466 -18.89 -27.84 -22.71
CA LEU A 466 -19.43 -26.55 -23.17
C LEU A 466 -19.75 -26.55 -24.65
N SER A 467 -20.87 -25.89 -24.99
CA SER A 467 -21.19 -25.62 -26.39
C SER A 467 -20.20 -24.66 -27.04
N LYS A 468 -20.11 -24.70 -28.38
CA LYS A 468 -19.24 -23.81 -29.17
C LYS A 468 -19.33 -22.34 -28.75
N TRP A 469 -20.56 -21.81 -28.61
CA TRP A 469 -20.75 -20.41 -28.31
C TRP A 469 -20.46 -20.04 -26.84
N GLN A 470 -20.68 -20.98 -25.91
CA GLN A 470 -20.25 -20.79 -24.52
C GLN A 470 -18.73 -20.63 -24.43
N GLN A 471 -17.96 -21.49 -25.11
CA GLN A 471 -16.50 -21.40 -25.13
C GLN A 471 -16.02 -20.05 -25.69
N TYR A 472 -16.59 -19.64 -26.85
CA TYR A 472 -16.22 -18.38 -27.50
C TYR A 472 -16.43 -17.15 -26.62
N TRP A 473 -17.61 -17.02 -26.02
CA TRP A 473 -17.93 -15.89 -25.15
C TRP A 473 -17.12 -15.92 -23.86
N LYS A 474 -16.99 -17.10 -23.27
CA LYS A 474 -16.20 -17.27 -22.06
C LYS A 474 -14.73 -16.85 -22.27
N ASP A 475 -14.10 -17.26 -23.35
CA ASP A 475 -12.72 -16.90 -23.65
C ASP A 475 -12.55 -15.36 -23.81
N GLN A 476 -13.54 -14.68 -24.40
CA GLN A 476 -13.50 -13.21 -24.52
C GLN A 476 -13.54 -12.52 -23.15
N VAL A 477 -14.51 -12.87 -22.32
CA VAL A 477 -14.64 -12.23 -20.99
C VAL A 477 -13.50 -12.62 -20.05
N SER A 478 -12.95 -13.82 -20.20
CA SER A 478 -11.79 -14.30 -19.45
C SER A 478 -10.52 -13.50 -19.71
N ASN A 479 -10.30 -13.12 -20.97
CA ASN A 479 -9.19 -12.25 -21.35
C ASN A 479 -9.33 -10.87 -20.68
N TRP A 480 -10.54 -10.32 -20.64
CA TRP A 480 -10.79 -9.06 -19.93
C TRP A 480 -10.61 -9.22 -18.41
N TYR A 481 -11.08 -10.33 -17.81
CA TYR A 481 -10.85 -10.61 -16.40
C TYR A 481 -9.37 -10.57 -16.04
N GLY A 482 -8.55 -11.30 -16.81
CA GLY A 482 -7.10 -11.31 -16.64
C GLY A 482 -6.45 -9.94 -16.85
N MET A 483 -6.95 -9.16 -17.81
CA MET A 483 -6.48 -7.80 -18.06
C MET A 483 -6.80 -6.87 -16.89
N PHE A 484 -8.03 -6.86 -16.38
CA PHE A 484 -8.43 -6.05 -15.23
C PHE A 484 -7.62 -6.39 -13.98
N LEU A 485 -7.36 -7.69 -13.71
CA LEU A 485 -6.46 -8.09 -12.62
C LEU A 485 -5.04 -7.53 -12.82
N HIS A 486 -4.51 -7.63 -14.04
CA HIS A 486 -3.16 -7.12 -14.32
C HIS A 486 -3.07 -5.60 -14.16
N GLU A 487 -4.06 -4.87 -14.67
CA GLU A 487 -4.13 -3.40 -14.68
C GLU A 487 -4.63 -2.81 -13.34
N SER A 488 -4.75 -3.62 -12.30
CA SER A 488 -5.26 -3.18 -10.98
C SER A 488 -6.71 -2.67 -10.98
N GLN A 489 -7.51 -3.11 -11.94
CA GLN A 489 -8.90 -2.70 -12.11
C GLN A 489 -9.90 -3.69 -11.47
N TYR A 490 -9.46 -4.49 -10.50
CA TYR A 490 -10.32 -5.46 -9.81
C TYR A 490 -11.57 -4.83 -9.18
N LEU A 491 -11.49 -3.56 -8.78
CA LEU A 491 -12.60 -2.83 -8.16
C LEU A 491 -13.57 -2.22 -9.16
N GLU A 492 -13.36 -2.43 -10.46
CA GLU A 492 -14.29 -1.98 -11.49
C GLU A 492 -15.65 -2.68 -11.37
N PRO A 493 -16.77 -1.94 -11.50
CA PRO A 493 -18.13 -2.50 -11.36
C PRO A 493 -18.44 -3.62 -12.34
N VAL A 494 -17.75 -3.73 -13.47
CA VAL A 494 -17.93 -4.80 -14.45
C VAL A 494 -17.35 -6.16 -14.00
N MET A 495 -16.46 -6.16 -12.99
CA MET A 495 -15.84 -7.42 -12.54
C MET A 495 -16.84 -8.44 -12.00
N PRO A 496 -17.79 -8.09 -11.12
CA PRO A 496 -18.85 -9.01 -10.71
C PRO A 496 -19.72 -9.53 -11.87
N ASP A 497 -19.95 -8.74 -12.92
CA ASP A 497 -20.73 -9.18 -14.11
C ASP A 497 -19.96 -10.26 -14.87
N ILE A 498 -18.65 -10.08 -15.05
CA ILE A 498 -17.76 -11.07 -15.67
C ILE A 498 -17.71 -12.34 -14.80
N GLU A 499 -17.52 -12.21 -13.49
CA GLU A 499 -17.50 -13.32 -12.55
C GLU A 499 -18.77 -14.13 -12.57
N ALA A 500 -19.94 -13.48 -12.60
CA ALA A 500 -21.24 -14.15 -12.71
C ALA A 500 -21.37 -14.94 -14.04
N MET A 501 -20.88 -14.40 -15.15
CA MET A 501 -20.85 -15.12 -16.42
C MET A 501 -19.91 -16.33 -16.39
N LEU A 502 -18.70 -16.17 -15.85
CA LEU A 502 -17.75 -17.26 -15.68
C LEU A 502 -18.34 -18.37 -14.82
N GLU A 503 -18.91 -18.05 -13.65
CA GLU A 503 -19.54 -19.00 -12.74
C GLU A 503 -20.72 -19.74 -13.41
N SER A 504 -21.59 -18.99 -14.10
CA SER A 504 -22.73 -19.59 -14.83
C SER A 504 -22.30 -20.60 -15.89
N SER A 505 -21.13 -20.41 -16.51
CA SER A 505 -20.61 -21.32 -17.52
C SER A 505 -20.19 -22.68 -16.95
N GLN A 506 -19.91 -22.75 -15.64
CA GLN A 506 -19.31 -23.92 -14.99
C GLN A 506 -20.33 -24.97 -14.53
N ARG A 507 -21.62 -24.72 -14.66
CA ARG A 507 -22.68 -25.62 -14.11
C ARG A 507 -22.53 -27.08 -14.48
N ASN A 508 -22.08 -27.38 -15.71
CA ASN A 508 -21.93 -28.70 -16.26
C ASN A 508 -20.45 -29.06 -16.53
N VAL A 509 -19.50 -28.34 -15.93
CA VAL A 509 -18.07 -28.66 -16.05
C VAL A 509 -17.70 -29.61 -14.91
N ASN A 510 -18.07 -30.89 -15.07
CA ASN A 510 -17.86 -31.94 -14.09
C ASN A 510 -17.12 -33.11 -14.75
N GLY A 511 -16.15 -33.67 -14.06
CA GLY A 511 -15.42 -34.83 -14.58
C GLY A 511 -13.98 -34.92 -14.09
N THR A 512 -13.28 -35.93 -14.58
CA THR A 512 -11.89 -36.18 -14.28
C THR A 512 -11.05 -36.10 -15.54
N VAL A 513 -9.98 -35.30 -15.50
CA VAL A 513 -9.00 -35.20 -16.58
C VAL A 513 -7.72 -35.91 -16.19
N THR A 514 -7.21 -36.73 -17.09
CA THR A 514 -5.95 -37.42 -16.93
C THR A 514 -4.84 -36.72 -17.71
N LEU A 515 -3.77 -36.38 -17.01
CA LEU A 515 -2.55 -35.79 -17.53
C LEU A 515 -1.40 -36.77 -17.46
N GLU A 516 -0.55 -36.80 -18.46
CA GLU A 516 0.77 -37.45 -18.41
C GLU A 516 1.82 -36.37 -18.19
N LEU A 517 2.50 -36.43 -17.05
CA LEU A 517 3.57 -35.51 -16.67
C LEU A 517 4.91 -36.04 -17.14
N ARG A 518 5.78 -35.15 -17.64
CA ARG A 518 7.17 -35.42 -18.01
C ARG A 518 8.04 -34.23 -17.57
N PRO A 519 9.35 -34.40 -17.41
CA PRO A 519 10.22 -33.27 -17.13
C PRO A 519 9.94 -32.09 -18.08
N TYR A 520 9.64 -30.93 -17.48
CA TYR A 520 9.33 -29.63 -18.11
C TYR A 520 8.05 -29.56 -18.97
N SER A 521 7.21 -30.62 -19.03
CA SER A 521 6.03 -30.66 -19.88
C SER A 521 4.94 -31.58 -19.33
N PHE A 522 3.73 -31.40 -19.87
CA PHE A 522 2.62 -32.35 -19.66
C PHE A 522 1.76 -32.46 -20.91
N GLN A 523 1.00 -33.53 -20.98
CA GLN A 523 0.02 -33.77 -22.03
C GLN A 523 -1.29 -34.23 -21.41
N THR A 524 -2.44 -33.72 -21.90
CA THR A 524 -3.76 -34.24 -21.58
C THR A 524 -3.99 -35.53 -22.37
N VAL A 525 -4.30 -36.65 -21.69
CA VAL A 525 -4.42 -37.94 -22.32
C VAL A 525 -5.80 -38.57 -22.22
N GLY A 526 -6.68 -38.03 -21.35
CA GLY A 526 -8.04 -38.54 -21.23
C GLY A 526 -8.96 -37.60 -20.45
N CYS A 527 -10.26 -37.77 -20.68
CA CYS A 527 -11.33 -37.08 -19.96
C CYS A 527 -12.48 -38.04 -19.72
N ASP A 528 -12.93 -38.15 -18.47
CA ASP A 528 -14.13 -38.87 -18.08
C ASP A 528 -15.13 -37.87 -17.48
N THR A 529 -16.28 -37.70 -18.14
CA THR A 529 -17.28 -36.70 -17.74
C THR A 529 -18.71 -37.23 -18.02
N PRO A 530 -19.64 -37.02 -17.05
CA PRO A 530 -21.05 -37.32 -17.27
C PRO A 530 -21.73 -36.37 -18.25
N ASP A 531 -21.13 -35.19 -18.52
CA ASP A 531 -21.67 -34.12 -19.34
C ASP A 531 -21.05 -34.11 -20.77
N ASP A 532 -20.68 -35.26 -21.28
CA ASP A 532 -19.99 -35.44 -22.56
C ASP A 532 -20.84 -35.07 -23.77
N LEU A 533 -20.46 -34.04 -24.48
CA LEU A 533 -21.09 -33.62 -25.74
C LEU A 533 -20.49 -34.30 -26.99
N VAL A 534 -19.35 -34.99 -26.85
CA VAL A 534 -18.70 -35.67 -27.97
C VAL A 534 -19.46 -36.96 -28.30
N HIS A 535 -19.75 -37.77 -27.26
CA HIS A 535 -20.47 -39.03 -27.40
C HIS A 535 -21.97 -38.82 -27.14
N ASN A 536 -22.69 -38.33 -28.14
CA ASN A 536 -24.11 -38.02 -28.04
C ASN A 536 -24.94 -38.84 -29.05
N LYS A 537 -26.28 -38.87 -28.89
CA LYS A 537 -27.21 -39.65 -29.72
C LYS A 537 -27.43 -39.12 -31.13
N LEU A 538 -27.00 -37.88 -31.43
CA LEU A 538 -27.27 -37.21 -32.68
C LEU A 538 -26.27 -37.55 -33.79
N GLY A 539 -25.05 -37.94 -33.43
CA GLY A 539 -23.99 -38.31 -34.36
C GLY A 539 -22.64 -38.35 -33.67
N GLU A 540 -21.68 -38.98 -34.32
CA GLU A 540 -20.29 -39.07 -33.90
C GLU A 540 -19.39 -38.51 -35.01
N TYR A 541 -18.25 -37.93 -34.62
CA TYR A 541 -17.30 -37.36 -35.59
C TYR A 541 -16.74 -38.44 -36.51
N GLY A 542 -16.82 -38.24 -37.82
CA GLY A 542 -16.35 -39.22 -38.81
C GLY A 542 -17.38 -40.29 -39.22
N GLU A 543 -18.52 -40.36 -38.52
CA GLU A 543 -19.62 -41.26 -38.84
C GLU A 543 -20.75 -40.54 -39.56
N GLY A 544 -21.66 -41.33 -40.17
CA GLY A 544 -22.86 -40.78 -40.80
C GLY A 544 -23.80 -40.11 -39.81
N ALA A 545 -24.31 -38.94 -40.18
CA ALA A 545 -25.22 -38.21 -39.31
C ALA A 545 -26.53 -38.98 -39.06
N LYS A 546 -26.97 -39.02 -37.82
CA LYS A 546 -28.22 -39.69 -37.39
C LYS A 546 -29.36 -38.68 -37.26
N ALA A 547 -29.08 -37.39 -37.17
CA ALA A 547 -30.03 -36.32 -36.91
C ALA A 547 -30.46 -35.54 -38.16
N TRP A 548 -29.75 -35.66 -39.28
CA TRP A 548 -30.01 -34.95 -40.52
C TRP A 548 -29.56 -35.76 -41.75
N THR A 549 -30.08 -35.44 -42.94
CA THR A 549 -29.80 -36.11 -44.22
C THR A 549 -28.77 -35.33 -45.05
N ALA A 550 -28.25 -35.94 -46.12
CA ALA A 550 -27.37 -35.26 -47.06
C ALA A 550 -28.06 -34.07 -47.75
N ASP A 551 -29.39 -34.14 -47.96
CA ASP A 551 -30.15 -33.03 -48.58
C ASP A 551 -30.35 -31.85 -47.60
N ASP A 552 -30.53 -32.12 -46.31
CA ASP A 552 -30.51 -31.09 -45.26
C ASP A 552 -29.17 -30.34 -45.26
N ALA A 553 -28.07 -31.10 -45.35
CA ALA A 553 -26.71 -30.51 -45.42
C ALA A 553 -26.52 -29.64 -46.67
N LYS A 554 -26.96 -30.11 -47.85
CA LYS A 554 -26.90 -29.30 -49.08
C LYS A 554 -27.75 -28.03 -48.97
N GLY A 555 -28.93 -28.11 -48.36
CA GLY A 555 -29.81 -26.97 -48.12
C GLY A 555 -29.13 -25.93 -47.21
N PHE A 556 -28.56 -26.39 -46.09
CA PHE A 556 -27.81 -25.54 -45.14
C PHE A 556 -26.61 -24.86 -45.81
N ILE A 557 -25.77 -25.60 -46.56
CA ILE A 557 -24.61 -25.06 -47.28
C ILE A 557 -25.04 -23.98 -48.28
N LYS A 558 -26.13 -24.25 -49.06
CA LYS A 558 -26.67 -23.31 -50.03
C LYS A 558 -27.10 -21.99 -49.37
N ILE A 559 -27.81 -22.04 -48.25
CA ILE A 559 -28.30 -20.87 -47.53
C ILE A 559 -27.10 -20.12 -46.89
N THR A 560 -26.22 -20.83 -46.19
CA THR A 560 -25.09 -20.25 -45.51
C THR A 560 -24.09 -19.61 -46.46
N SER A 561 -23.96 -20.11 -47.70
CA SER A 561 -23.10 -19.52 -48.72
C SER A 561 -23.66 -18.24 -49.35
N THR A 562 -24.95 -17.91 -49.13
CA THR A 562 -25.63 -16.78 -49.79
C THR A 562 -24.91 -15.43 -49.57
N PRO A 563 -24.51 -15.04 -48.36
CA PRO A 563 -23.82 -13.78 -48.15
C PRO A 563 -22.49 -13.70 -48.92
N LEU A 564 -21.69 -14.79 -48.92
CA LEU A 564 -20.45 -14.87 -49.66
C LEU A 564 -20.66 -14.80 -51.17
N ARG A 565 -21.63 -15.54 -51.66
CA ARG A 565 -22.00 -15.52 -53.10
C ARG A 565 -22.49 -14.13 -53.54
N ALA A 566 -23.27 -13.45 -52.71
CA ALA A 566 -23.67 -12.07 -52.96
C ALA A 566 -22.47 -11.15 -53.05
N TYR A 567 -21.55 -11.23 -52.09
CA TYR A 567 -20.32 -10.42 -52.08
C TYR A 567 -19.52 -10.60 -53.39
N TYR A 568 -19.13 -11.83 -53.71
CA TYR A 568 -18.34 -12.12 -54.92
C TYR A 568 -19.10 -11.93 -56.25
N SER A 569 -20.40 -11.87 -56.23
CA SER A 569 -21.15 -11.51 -57.43
C SER A 569 -21.07 -10.02 -57.77
N VAL A 570 -20.85 -9.19 -56.75
CA VAL A 570 -20.67 -7.73 -56.90
C VAL A 570 -19.18 -7.37 -57.11
N HIS A 571 -18.29 -8.21 -56.63
CA HIS A 571 -16.83 -8.03 -56.71
C HIS A 571 -16.17 -9.23 -57.44
N PRO A 572 -16.44 -9.42 -58.73
CA PRO A 572 -15.99 -10.62 -59.47
C PRO A 572 -14.46 -10.69 -59.66
N ASP A 573 -13.78 -9.54 -59.59
CA ASP A 573 -12.33 -9.44 -59.79
C ASP A 573 -11.52 -9.57 -58.48
N GLU A 574 -12.17 -9.73 -57.32
CA GLU A 574 -11.50 -9.98 -56.08
C GLU A 574 -11.15 -11.47 -55.92
N GLU A 575 -9.92 -11.83 -56.15
CA GLU A 575 -9.32 -13.11 -55.76
C GLU A 575 -8.82 -13.03 -54.30
N ARG A 576 -9.08 -14.08 -53.51
CA ARG A 576 -8.50 -14.18 -52.14
C ARG A 576 -7.07 -14.70 -52.23
#